data_da5886b00016a66e844ac23718339414
#
_entry.id   da5886b00016a66e844ac23718339414
#
_cell.length_a   1.000
_cell.length_b   1.000
_cell.length_c   1.000
_cell.angle_alpha   90.00
_cell.angle_beta   90.00
_cell.angle_gamma   90.00
#
_symmetry.space_group_name_H-M   'P 1'
#
loop_
_entity.id
_entity.type
_entity.pdbx_description
1 polymer ?
#
loop_
_entity_poly.entity_id
_entity_poly.type
_entity_poly.pdbx_seq_one_letter_code
_entity_poly.pdbx_strand_id
1 'polypeptide(L)'
;GKRLTPAKVLATLNTIGGKHGIGRLDMVENRYVGMKSRGCYETPGGTIMLKAHRAMESITLDREVLALKDDLMPRYARMIYNGYWFSPERTLLQGLIDASQVTVNGVVRLKLYKGTIMCVGRESKDSLFDTRIATFDDDGGAYNQADAAGFIKLNALRMRIAANKRAGTTRRRAPAKKK
;
A
#
# COMPACT_ATOMS: atom_id res chain seq x y z
N GLY A 1 -4.64 -13.08 -25.45
CA GLY A 1 -5.67 -12.04 -25.43
C GLY A 1 -5.34 -10.93 -26.43
N LYS A 2 -6.33 -10.15 -26.82
CA LYS A 2 -6.15 -9.01 -27.74
C LYS A 2 -5.62 -7.80 -26.96
N ARG A 3 -4.53 -7.19 -27.45
CA ARG A 3 -4.02 -5.94 -26.90
C ARG A 3 -4.99 -4.79 -27.22
N LEU A 4 -5.34 -3.99 -26.20
CA LEU A 4 -6.23 -2.84 -26.33
C LEU A 4 -5.45 -1.53 -26.08
N THR A 5 -5.96 -0.41 -26.61
CA THR A 5 -5.46 0.91 -26.24
C THR A 5 -5.85 1.26 -24.79
N PRO A 6 -5.14 2.16 -24.09
CA PRO A 6 -5.48 2.54 -22.71
C PRO A 6 -6.94 2.94 -22.52
N ALA A 7 -7.49 3.76 -23.40
CA ALA A 7 -8.89 4.18 -23.35
C ALA A 7 -9.86 2.98 -23.50
N LYS A 8 -9.57 2.04 -24.41
CA LYS A 8 -10.38 0.83 -24.58
C LYS A 8 -10.26 -0.11 -23.38
N VAL A 9 -9.09 -0.21 -22.74
CA VAL A 9 -8.94 -0.97 -21.49
C VAL A 9 -9.88 -0.41 -20.44
N LEU A 10 -9.83 0.90 -20.15
CA LEU A 10 -10.70 1.52 -19.16
C LEU A 10 -12.18 1.33 -19.47
N ALA A 11 -12.60 1.57 -20.71
CA ALA A 11 -13.99 1.38 -21.14
C ALA A 11 -14.46 -0.08 -20.97
N THR A 12 -13.63 -1.05 -21.35
CA THR A 12 -13.92 -2.48 -21.17
C THR A 12 -14.05 -2.85 -19.70
N LEU A 13 -13.13 -2.38 -18.86
CA LEU A 13 -13.17 -2.62 -17.43
C LEU A 13 -14.38 -1.95 -16.76
N ASN A 14 -14.78 -0.76 -17.21
CA ASN A 14 -16.01 -0.11 -16.76
C ASN A 14 -17.25 -0.98 -17.07
N THR A 15 -17.34 -1.51 -18.28
CA THR A 15 -18.46 -2.39 -18.68
C THR A 15 -18.48 -3.67 -17.86
N ILE A 16 -17.34 -4.34 -17.72
CA ILE A 16 -17.25 -5.61 -16.97
C ILE A 16 -17.50 -5.35 -15.47
N GLY A 17 -16.83 -4.36 -14.90
CA GLY A 17 -16.94 -4.05 -13.46
C GLY A 17 -18.33 -3.55 -13.09
N GLY A 18 -18.97 -2.77 -13.94
CA GLY A 18 -20.35 -2.29 -13.75
C GLY A 18 -21.37 -3.43 -13.63
N LYS A 19 -21.23 -4.49 -14.47
CA LYS A 19 -22.08 -5.71 -14.37
C LYS A 19 -21.97 -6.41 -13.02
N HIS A 20 -20.84 -6.29 -12.35
CA HIS A 20 -20.56 -6.90 -11.05
C HIS A 20 -20.73 -5.94 -9.86
N GLY A 21 -21.15 -4.69 -10.10
CA GLY A 21 -21.32 -3.68 -9.05
C GLY A 21 -20.01 -3.23 -8.40
N ILE A 22 -18.89 -3.33 -9.13
CA ILE A 22 -17.57 -2.92 -8.65
C ILE A 22 -17.46 -1.39 -8.60
N GLY A 23 -16.73 -0.87 -7.59
CA GLY A 23 -16.35 0.54 -7.52
C GLY A 23 -17.46 1.49 -7.07
N ARG A 24 -18.49 1.00 -6.41
CA ARG A 24 -19.50 1.83 -5.75
C ARG A 24 -18.98 2.32 -4.41
N LEU A 25 -19.07 3.61 -4.19
CA LEU A 25 -18.58 4.27 -2.99
C LEU A 25 -19.56 5.36 -2.55
N ASP A 26 -19.97 5.31 -1.28
CA ASP A 26 -20.66 6.40 -0.59
C ASP A 26 -19.71 6.95 0.48
N MET A 27 -19.34 8.20 0.36
CA MET A 27 -18.35 8.80 1.26
C MET A 27 -18.67 10.25 1.61
N VAL A 28 -18.22 10.67 2.78
CA VAL A 28 -18.17 12.06 3.16
C VAL A 28 -16.74 12.57 2.97
N GLU A 29 -16.57 13.55 2.10
CA GLU A 29 -15.29 14.14 1.73
C GLU A 29 -15.17 15.60 2.19
N ASN A 30 -13.95 16.11 2.24
CA ASN A 30 -13.67 17.51 2.58
C ASN A 30 -13.51 18.31 1.29
N ARG A 31 -14.31 19.37 1.13
CA ARG A 31 -14.09 20.35 0.07
C ARG A 31 -12.85 21.21 0.36
N TYR A 32 -12.24 21.76 -0.69
CA TYR A 32 -11.08 22.65 -0.56
C TYR A 32 -11.33 23.82 0.40
N VAL A 33 -12.54 24.35 0.39
CA VAL A 33 -12.98 25.44 1.28
C VAL A 33 -13.30 25.00 2.72
N GLY A 34 -13.03 23.75 3.09
CA GLY A 34 -13.13 23.24 4.45
C GLY A 34 -14.46 22.63 4.86
N MET A 35 -15.52 22.76 4.05
CA MET A 35 -16.81 22.12 4.33
C MET A 35 -16.82 20.63 3.93
N LYS A 36 -17.65 19.85 4.60
CA LYS A 36 -17.89 18.46 4.24
C LYS A 36 -18.99 18.33 3.19
N SER A 37 -18.83 17.37 2.26
CA SER A 37 -19.87 17.00 1.32
C SER A 37 -19.94 15.50 1.17
N ARG A 38 -21.15 14.96 0.91
CA ARG A 38 -21.33 13.56 0.58
C ARG A 38 -21.28 13.35 -0.91
N GLY A 39 -20.55 12.34 -1.35
CA GLY A 39 -20.48 11.91 -2.74
C GLY A 39 -20.81 10.43 -2.86
N CYS A 40 -21.61 10.06 -3.87
CA CYS A 40 -21.85 8.69 -4.27
C CYS A 40 -21.21 8.49 -5.65
N TYR A 41 -20.23 7.60 -5.74
CA TYR A 41 -19.42 7.40 -6.94
C TYR A 41 -19.52 5.97 -7.47
N GLU A 42 -19.38 5.84 -8.80
CA GLU A 42 -19.21 4.57 -9.46
C GLU A 42 -17.98 4.64 -10.37
N THR A 43 -16.91 3.96 -9.98
CA THR A 43 -15.62 3.97 -10.69
C THR A 43 -15.11 2.53 -10.93
N PRO A 44 -15.88 1.68 -11.64
CA PRO A 44 -15.57 0.25 -11.73
C PRO A 44 -14.22 -0.03 -12.38
N GLY A 45 -13.92 0.55 -13.54
CA GLY A 45 -12.67 0.32 -14.26
C GLY A 45 -11.44 0.83 -13.50
N GLY A 46 -11.53 2.04 -12.92
CA GLY A 46 -10.47 2.61 -12.10
C GLY A 46 -10.18 1.76 -10.87
N THR A 47 -11.21 1.26 -10.19
CA THR A 47 -11.09 0.38 -9.02
C THR A 47 -10.41 -0.95 -9.37
N ILE A 48 -10.77 -1.55 -10.52
CA ILE A 48 -10.13 -2.79 -11.00
C ILE A 48 -8.66 -2.54 -11.34
N MET A 49 -8.35 -1.46 -12.07
CA MET A 49 -6.97 -1.10 -12.42
C MET A 49 -6.13 -0.85 -11.17
N LEU A 50 -6.64 -0.08 -10.21
CA LEU A 50 -5.94 0.17 -8.94
C LEU A 50 -5.65 -1.13 -8.20
N LYS A 51 -6.61 -2.04 -8.12
CA LYS A 51 -6.42 -3.34 -7.46
C LYS A 51 -5.37 -4.19 -8.16
N ALA A 52 -5.39 -4.24 -9.49
CA ALA A 52 -4.38 -4.95 -10.28
C ALA A 52 -2.98 -4.35 -10.10
N HIS A 53 -2.88 -3.01 -10.17
CA HIS A 53 -1.63 -2.29 -10.02
C HIS A 53 -1.01 -2.55 -8.64
N ARG A 54 -1.78 -2.39 -7.56
CA ARG A 54 -1.31 -2.69 -6.19
C ARG A 54 -0.90 -4.15 -6.00
N ALA A 55 -1.58 -5.09 -6.65
CA ALA A 55 -1.20 -6.49 -6.62
C ALA A 55 0.17 -6.72 -7.31
N MET A 56 0.47 -5.99 -8.38
CA MET A 56 1.77 -6.04 -9.04
C MET A 56 2.86 -5.38 -8.20
N GLU A 57 2.63 -4.18 -7.68
CA GLU A 57 3.56 -3.48 -6.79
C GLU A 57 3.98 -4.34 -5.59
N SER A 58 3.05 -5.12 -5.04
CA SER A 58 3.32 -5.95 -3.87
C SER A 58 4.35 -7.07 -4.09
N ILE A 59 4.66 -7.41 -5.33
CA ILE A 59 5.68 -8.42 -5.65
C ILE A 59 6.91 -7.85 -6.37
N THR A 60 6.85 -6.60 -6.84
CA THR A 60 7.92 -6.00 -7.64
C THR A 60 8.62 -4.84 -6.98
N LEU A 61 8.01 -4.20 -5.97
CA LEU A 61 8.63 -3.11 -5.24
C LEU A 61 9.29 -3.61 -3.95
N ASP A 62 10.48 -3.07 -3.67
CA ASP A 62 11.10 -3.19 -2.36
C ASP A 62 10.18 -2.62 -1.26
N ARG A 63 10.27 -3.18 -0.07
CA ARG A 63 9.44 -2.82 1.07
C ARG A 63 9.48 -1.33 1.41
N GLU A 64 10.67 -0.74 1.43
CA GLU A 64 10.84 0.66 1.81
C GLU A 64 10.40 1.61 0.67
N VAL A 65 10.61 1.21 -0.58
CA VAL A 65 10.11 1.95 -1.76
C VAL A 65 8.58 1.96 -1.77
N LEU A 66 7.95 0.83 -1.48
CA LEU A 66 6.48 0.73 -1.39
C LEU A 66 5.93 1.60 -0.27
N ALA A 67 6.55 1.57 0.92
CA ALA A 67 6.17 2.40 2.05
C ALA A 67 6.30 3.90 1.73
N LEU A 68 7.44 4.32 1.16
CA LEU A 68 7.65 5.71 0.74
C LEU A 68 6.60 6.16 -0.27
N LYS A 69 6.26 5.33 -1.25
CA LYS A 69 5.21 5.63 -2.23
C LYS A 69 3.85 5.81 -1.55
N ASP A 70 3.52 4.96 -0.58
CA ASP A 70 2.26 5.04 0.15
C ASP A 70 2.16 6.33 0.99
N ASP A 71 3.26 6.79 1.59
CA ASP A 71 3.34 8.07 2.30
C ASP A 71 3.13 9.28 1.37
N LEU A 72 3.54 9.17 0.12
CA LEU A 72 3.39 10.25 -0.87
C LEU A 72 1.99 10.31 -1.49
N MET A 73 1.26 9.20 -1.53
CA MET A 73 -0.06 9.13 -2.16
C MET A 73 -1.06 10.17 -1.64
N PRO A 74 -1.22 10.40 -0.32
CA PRO A 74 -2.14 11.42 0.17
C PRO A 74 -1.74 12.85 -0.22
N ARG A 75 -0.44 13.13 -0.31
CA ARG A 75 0.07 14.43 -0.79
C ARG A 75 -0.24 14.64 -2.25
N TYR A 76 0.03 13.63 -3.08
CA TYR A 76 -0.24 13.69 -4.52
C TYR A 76 -1.74 13.85 -4.78
N ALA A 77 -2.59 13.03 -4.13
CA ALA A 77 -4.04 13.13 -4.24
C ALA A 77 -4.57 14.52 -3.85
N ARG A 78 -4.05 15.11 -2.77
CA ARG A 78 -4.43 16.47 -2.34
C ARG A 78 -4.08 17.51 -3.38
N MET A 79 -2.92 17.43 -4.02
CA MET A 79 -2.53 18.39 -5.06
C MET A 79 -3.45 18.28 -6.29
N ILE A 80 -3.79 17.06 -6.71
CA ILE A 80 -4.73 16.85 -7.81
C ILE A 80 -6.11 17.41 -7.46
N TYR A 81 -6.62 17.08 -6.28
CA TYR A 81 -7.92 17.55 -5.79
C TYR A 81 -7.99 19.07 -5.70
N ASN A 82 -6.93 19.73 -5.26
CA ASN A 82 -6.84 21.17 -5.12
C ASN A 82 -6.59 21.90 -6.46
N GLY A 83 -6.45 21.19 -7.56
CA GLY A 83 -6.23 21.78 -8.89
C GLY A 83 -4.78 22.18 -9.18
N TYR A 84 -3.80 21.70 -8.43
CA TYR A 84 -2.38 22.02 -8.58
C TYR A 84 -1.67 21.12 -9.62
N TRP A 85 -2.36 20.78 -10.71
CA TRP A 85 -1.82 19.90 -11.74
C TRP A 85 -0.51 20.40 -12.36
N PHE A 86 -0.37 21.70 -12.55
CA PHE A 86 0.79 22.32 -13.19
C PHE A 86 1.83 22.83 -12.18
N SER A 87 1.71 22.52 -10.90
CA SER A 87 2.63 22.98 -9.87
C SER A 87 3.99 22.25 -9.96
N PRO A 88 5.10 22.92 -9.58
CA PRO A 88 6.43 22.32 -9.55
C PRO A 88 6.50 21.09 -8.65
N GLU A 89 5.86 21.13 -7.49
CA GLU A 89 5.84 20.01 -6.54
C GLU A 89 5.09 18.79 -7.09
N ARG A 90 4.01 18.96 -7.87
CA ARG A 90 3.36 17.85 -8.55
C ARG A 90 4.31 17.21 -9.55
N THR A 91 5.04 18.01 -10.32
CA THR A 91 6.02 17.52 -11.31
C THR A 91 7.15 16.74 -10.64
N LEU A 92 7.66 17.23 -9.50
CA LEU A 92 8.68 16.53 -8.70
C LEU A 92 8.18 15.18 -8.18
N LEU A 93 6.98 15.16 -7.57
CA LEU A 93 6.38 13.93 -7.05
C LEU A 93 6.07 12.93 -8.17
N GLN A 94 5.63 13.41 -9.33
CA GLN A 94 5.39 12.54 -10.49
C GLN A 94 6.68 11.83 -10.90
N GLY A 95 7.81 12.54 -11.00
CA GLY A 95 9.09 11.94 -11.34
C GLY A 95 9.53 10.87 -10.35
N LEU A 96 9.29 11.09 -9.05
CA LEU A 96 9.57 10.10 -8.02
C LEU A 96 8.68 8.86 -8.15
N ILE A 97 7.37 9.06 -8.39
CA ILE A 97 6.42 7.97 -8.61
C ILE A 97 6.82 7.19 -9.86
N ASP A 98 7.09 7.86 -10.97
CA ASP A 98 7.46 7.21 -12.25
C ASP A 98 8.75 6.37 -12.08
N ALA A 99 9.76 6.89 -11.36
CA ALA A 99 10.98 6.16 -11.08
C ALA A 99 10.71 4.86 -10.29
N SER A 100 9.74 4.86 -9.38
CA SER A 100 9.35 3.65 -8.63
C SER A 100 8.66 2.60 -9.49
N GLN A 101 8.12 2.96 -10.65
CA GLN A 101 7.28 2.07 -11.49
C GLN A 101 8.07 1.28 -12.53
N VAL A 102 9.37 1.45 -12.64
CA VAL A 102 10.21 0.83 -13.69
C VAL A 102 10.10 -0.70 -13.70
N THR A 103 10.03 -1.32 -12.54
CA THR A 103 9.91 -2.78 -12.36
C THR A 103 8.47 -3.26 -12.21
N VAL A 104 7.48 -2.34 -12.13
CA VAL A 104 6.07 -2.69 -11.94
C VAL A 104 5.45 -3.12 -13.27
N ASN A 105 5.77 -4.32 -13.70
CA ASN A 105 5.31 -4.90 -14.96
C ASN A 105 5.03 -6.40 -14.79
N GLY A 106 3.95 -6.89 -15.42
CA GLY A 106 3.61 -8.30 -15.34
C GLY A 106 2.14 -8.57 -15.65
N VAL A 107 1.66 -9.73 -15.21
CA VAL A 107 0.29 -10.20 -15.42
C VAL A 107 -0.41 -10.36 -14.08
N VAL A 108 -1.60 -9.76 -13.95
CA VAL A 108 -2.47 -9.95 -12.79
C VAL A 108 -3.78 -10.57 -13.24
N ARG A 109 -4.20 -11.64 -12.59
CA ARG A 109 -5.49 -12.29 -12.80
C ARG A 109 -6.44 -11.95 -11.67
N LEU A 110 -7.56 -11.32 -12.02
CA LEU A 110 -8.60 -10.91 -11.07
C LEU A 110 -9.89 -11.68 -11.32
N LYS A 111 -10.59 -12.01 -10.24
CA LYS A 111 -11.96 -12.54 -10.25
C LYS A 111 -12.90 -11.49 -9.70
N LEU A 112 -13.94 -11.14 -10.47
CA LEU A 112 -14.95 -10.14 -10.11
C LEU A 112 -16.25 -10.86 -9.75
N TYR A 113 -16.82 -10.51 -8.60
CA TYR A 113 -18.09 -11.11 -8.17
C TYR A 113 -18.82 -10.22 -7.16
N LYS A 114 -20.04 -9.82 -7.46
CA LYS A 114 -20.96 -9.11 -6.54
C LYS A 114 -20.28 -8.01 -5.70
N GLY A 115 -19.66 -7.03 -6.36
CA GLY A 115 -18.98 -5.91 -5.71
C GLY A 115 -17.55 -6.20 -5.22
N THR A 116 -17.09 -7.44 -5.29
CA THR A 116 -15.78 -7.86 -4.78
C THR A 116 -14.78 -8.11 -5.91
N ILE A 117 -13.53 -7.70 -5.69
CA ILE A 117 -12.38 -7.97 -6.57
C ILE A 117 -11.40 -8.88 -5.82
N MET A 118 -11.21 -10.08 -6.31
CA MET A 118 -10.23 -11.04 -5.78
C MET A 118 -9.03 -11.14 -6.70
N CYS A 119 -7.80 -10.95 -6.20
CA CYS A 119 -6.59 -11.30 -6.92
C CYS A 119 -6.37 -12.80 -6.78
N VAL A 120 -6.42 -13.52 -7.90
CA VAL A 120 -6.27 -14.98 -7.95
C VAL A 120 -4.96 -15.43 -8.57
N GLY A 121 -4.14 -14.49 -9.03
CA GLY A 121 -2.79 -14.76 -9.54
C GLY A 121 -2.09 -13.49 -9.99
N ARG A 122 -0.78 -13.51 -9.88
CA ARG A 122 0.13 -12.45 -10.32
C ARG A 122 1.48 -13.05 -10.70
N GLU A 123 2.08 -12.52 -11.74
CA GLU A 123 3.34 -12.99 -12.28
C GLU A 123 4.14 -11.82 -12.84
N SER A 124 5.42 -11.74 -12.51
CA SER A 124 6.36 -10.76 -13.03
C SER A 124 7.75 -11.36 -13.10
N LYS A 125 8.49 -11.01 -14.16
CA LYS A 125 9.93 -11.32 -14.26
C LYS A 125 10.77 -10.53 -13.24
N ASP A 126 10.25 -9.39 -12.78
CA ASP A 126 10.89 -8.49 -11.81
C ASP A 126 10.39 -8.76 -10.37
N SER A 127 9.78 -9.93 -10.11
CA SER A 127 9.28 -10.30 -8.79
C SER A 127 10.42 -10.44 -7.78
N LEU A 128 10.26 -9.80 -6.63
CA LEU A 128 11.12 -9.94 -5.45
C LEU A 128 10.66 -11.07 -4.52
N PHE A 129 9.49 -11.67 -4.81
CA PHE A 129 8.99 -12.80 -4.04
C PHE A 129 9.70 -14.09 -4.47
N ASP A 130 10.43 -14.68 -3.54
CA ASP A 130 11.10 -15.95 -3.72
C ASP A 130 10.54 -16.98 -2.72
N THR A 131 9.88 -18.01 -3.24
CA THR A 131 9.27 -19.07 -2.44
C THR A 131 10.29 -19.92 -1.67
N ARG A 132 11.56 -19.91 -2.08
CA ARG A 132 12.63 -20.62 -1.38
C ARG A 132 13.03 -19.95 -0.07
N ILE A 133 12.88 -18.61 0.00
CA ILE A 133 13.20 -17.81 1.19
C ILE A 133 11.95 -17.57 2.04
N ALA A 134 10.82 -17.23 1.37
CA ALA A 134 9.55 -16.88 2.03
C ALA A 134 8.67 -18.14 2.23
N THR A 135 9.14 -19.09 3.03
CA THR A 135 8.43 -20.32 3.37
C THR A 135 8.22 -20.46 4.87
N PHE A 136 7.16 -21.18 5.27
CA PHE A 136 6.94 -21.63 6.65
C PHE A 136 7.52 -23.02 6.92
N ASP A 137 7.98 -23.71 5.86
CA ASP A 137 8.67 -24.99 5.93
C ASP A 137 10.18 -24.77 6.09
N ASP A 138 10.94 -25.84 6.06
CA ASP A 138 12.40 -25.79 6.04
C ASP A 138 12.85 -25.06 4.75
N ASP A 139 13.57 -23.96 4.91
CA ASP A 139 14.09 -23.14 3.82
C ASP A 139 15.35 -23.71 3.15
N GLY A 140 15.81 -24.89 3.61
CA GLY A 140 17.02 -25.51 3.10
C GLY A 140 18.30 -24.71 3.37
N GLY A 141 18.27 -23.79 4.33
CA GLY A 141 19.41 -22.93 4.69
C GLY A 141 19.54 -21.71 3.80
N ALA A 142 18.45 -21.20 3.19
CA ALA A 142 18.45 -20.00 2.37
C ALA A 142 18.94 -18.75 3.13
N TYR A 143 18.75 -18.71 4.46
CA TYR A 143 19.37 -17.74 5.38
C TYR A 143 19.49 -18.35 6.78
N ASN A 144 20.35 -17.73 7.62
CA ASN A 144 20.52 -18.17 9.00
C ASN A 144 19.42 -17.61 9.90
N GLN A 145 18.43 -18.42 10.25
CA GLN A 145 17.31 -18.00 11.11
C GLN A 145 17.75 -17.55 12.53
N ALA A 146 18.93 -17.99 13.01
CA ALA A 146 19.47 -17.55 14.29
C ALA A 146 19.77 -16.04 14.34
N ASP A 147 20.01 -15.40 13.17
CA ASP A 147 20.26 -13.97 13.06
C ASP A 147 19.04 -13.12 13.46
N ALA A 148 17.84 -13.68 13.35
CA ALA A 148 16.61 -13.04 13.79
C ALA A 148 16.63 -12.70 15.30
N ALA A 149 17.24 -13.55 16.13
CA ALA A 149 17.33 -13.31 17.56
C ALA A 149 18.17 -12.05 17.89
N GLY A 150 19.28 -11.84 17.18
CA GLY A 150 20.12 -10.64 17.30
C GLY A 150 19.37 -9.39 16.85
N PHE A 151 18.75 -9.44 15.69
CA PHE A 151 17.94 -8.36 15.15
C PHE A 151 16.81 -7.92 16.09
N ILE A 152 16.05 -8.87 16.63
CA ILE A 152 14.95 -8.61 17.57
C ILE A 152 15.48 -7.94 18.84
N LYS A 153 16.60 -8.43 19.41
CA LYS A 153 17.22 -7.86 20.62
C LYS A 153 17.63 -6.40 20.43
N LEU A 154 18.23 -6.07 19.28
CA LEU A 154 18.66 -4.70 18.95
C LEU A 154 17.45 -3.79 18.72
N ASN A 155 16.47 -4.21 17.93
CA ASN A 155 15.25 -3.43 17.71
C ASN A 155 14.47 -3.17 19.00
N ALA A 156 14.42 -4.13 19.91
CA ALA A 156 13.75 -3.98 21.20
C ALA A 156 14.52 -3.08 22.18
N LEU A 157 15.80 -2.77 21.94
CA LEU A 157 16.66 -2.08 22.91
C LEU A 157 16.10 -0.71 23.33
N ARG A 158 15.70 0.12 22.36
CA ARG A 158 15.11 1.44 22.63
C ARG A 158 13.84 1.35 23.49
N MET A 159 13.00 0.34 23.24
CA MET A 159 11.75 0.13 23.98
C MET A 159 12.04 -0.34 25.41
N ARG A 160 13.03 -1.23 25.61
CA ARG A 160 13.47 -1.67 26.95
C ARG A 160 14.03 -0.51 27.77
N ILE A 161 14.85 0.36 27.15
CA ILE A 161 15.38 1.56 27.83
C ILE A 161 14.22 2.48 28.26
N ALA A 162 13.27 2.73 27.40
CA ALA A 162 12.11 3.56 27.70
C ALA A 162 11.23 2.95 28.81
N ALA A 163 10.97 1.63 28.75
CA ALA A 163 10.19 0.93 29.75
C ALA A 163 10.87 0.97 31.14
N ASN A 164 12.17 0.72 31.19
CA ASN A 164 12.94 0.76 32.45
C ASN A 164 12.92 2.16 33.11
N LYS A 165 13.04 3.23 32.29
CA LYS A 165 12.93 4.60 32.80
C LYS A 165 11.53 4.89 33.38
N ARG A 166 10.47 4.44 32.69
CA ARG A 166 9.08 4.60 33.18
C ARG A 166 8.85 3.85 34.47
N ALA A 167 9.29 2.60 34.57
CA ALA A 167 9.19 1.80 35.79
C ALA A 167 9.94 2.42 36.99
N GLY A 168 11.14 2.96 36.77
CA GLY A 168 11.91 3.70 37.79
C GLY A 168 11.20 4.96 38.25
N THR A 169 10.53 5.69 37.36
CA THR A 169 9.74 6.88 37.70
C THR A 169 8.49 6.53 38.50
N THR A 170 7.82 5.43 38.18
CA THR A 170 6.64 4.94 38.91
C THR A 170 6.99 4.49 40.32
N ARG A 171 8.11 3.80 40.53
CA ARG A 171 8.61 3.42 41.86
C ARG A 171 8.94 4.63 42.74
N ARG A 172 9.45 5.73 42.17
CA ARG A 172 9.75 6.98 42.93
C ARG A 172 8.49 7.77 43.31
N ARG A 173 7.35 7.55 42.66
CA ARG A 173 6.07 8.24 42.91
C ARG A 173 5.15 7.46 43.87
N ALA A 174 5.48 6.23 44.26
CA ALA A 174 4.69 5.51 45.22
C ALA A 174 4.82 6.19 46.58
N PRO A 175 3.72 6.60 47.27
CA PRO A 175 3.80 7.27 48.55
C PRO A 175 4.44 6.30 49.60
N ALA A 176 5.35 6.84 50.39
CA ALA A 176 5.90 6.10 51.55
C ALA A 176 4.73 5.65 52.44
N LYS A 177 4.58 4.35 52.63
CA LYS A 177 3.61 3.83 53.62
C LYS A 177 3.95 4.45 54.98
N LYS A 178 3.07 5.34 55.47
CA LYS A 178 3.15 5.81 56.87
C LYS A 178 3.00 4.58 57.77
N LYS A 179 3.99 4.36 58.61
CA LYS A 179 3.90 3.41 59.71
C LYS A 179 2.98 3.98 60.79
#